data_4337a20395acdb1b2ea662aca1af14a9
#
_entry.id   4337a20395acdb1b2ea662aca1af14a9
#
_cell.length_a   1.000
_cell.length_b   1.000
_cell.length_c   1.000
_cell.angle_alpha   90.00
_cell.angle_beta   90.00
_cell.angle_gamma   90.00
#
_symmetry.space_group_name_H-M   'P 1'
#
loop_
_entity.id
_entity.type
_entity.pdbx_description
1 polymer ?
#
loop_
_entity_poly.entity_id
_entity_poly.type
_entity_poly.pdbx_seq_one_letter_code
_entity_poly.pdbx_strand_id
1 'polypeptide(L)'
;DLEDDQRDILGEMEIVARLMITGGEEKEDARLTRADRSAIRQAILGAARTCAAANRTVLTQDVRDALYETSRSDGTAPERRARLAEMAEAMQMFCMGADGEMFNREGTPWPEADLTVVDFATYAREGYAAQLGIAYISLLNTVNNIAERDQFKGRPIVKITDEGHIITKHPLLLPYAMKITKMWRKLGAWFWLATQNIDDIPASGA
;
A
#
# COMPACT_ATOMS: atom_id res chain seq x y z
N ASP A 1 3.09 -8.79 -25.07
CA ASP A 1 2.93 -9.34 -23.72
C ASP A 1 1.76 -8.66 -23.04
N LEU A 2 0.56 -9.26 -23.21
CA LEU A 2 -0.71 -8.75 -22.64
C LEU A 2 -0.84 -9.09 -21.13
N GLU A 3 -0.02 -9.99 -20.60
CA GLU A 3 -0.05 -10.40 -19.20
C GLU A 3 0.65 -9.43 -18.25
N ASP A 4 1.54 -8.60 -18.76
CA ASP A 4 2.30 -7.62 -17.94
C ASP A 4 1.51 -6.32 -17.68
N ASP A 5 0.34 -6.17 -18.28
CA ASP A 5 -0.51 -4.97 -18.20
C ASP A 5 -1.64 -5.07 -17.17
N GLN A 6 -1.83 -6.21 -16.50
CA GLN A 6 -2.86 -6.34 -15.46
C GLN A 6 -2.34 -5.82 -14.12
N ARG A 7 -3.13 -4.96 -13.50
CA ARG A 7 -2.85 -4.43 -12.17
C ARG A 7 -2.86 -5.54 -11.12
N ASP A 8 -1.77 -5.66 -10.39
CA ASP A 8 -1.60 -6.61 -9.30
C ASP A 8 -2.18 -6.05 -7.99
N ILE A 9 -3.50 -5.98 -7.89
CA ILE A 9 -4.21 -5.46 -6.70
C ILE A 9 -3.81 -6.24 -5.43
N LEU A 10 -3.65 -7.56 -5.54
CA LEU A 10 -3.25 -8.38 -4.40
C LEU A 10 -1.84 -8.04 -3.91
N GLY A 11 -0.90 -7.81 -4.83
CA GLY A 11 0.45 -7.35 -4.49
C GLY A 11 0.46 -5.97 -3.86
N GLU A 12 -0.40 -5.06 -4.32
CA GLU A 12 -0.57 -3.73 -3.72
C GLU A 12 -1.08 -3.83 -2.28
N MET A 13 -2.11 -4.64 -2.04
CA MET A 13 -2.66 -4.87 -0.70
C MET A 13 -1.64 -5.57 0.22
N GLU A 14 -0.84 -6.51 -0.32
CA GLU A 14 0.24 -7.15 0.43
C GLU A 14 1.27 -6.12 0.93
N ILE A 15 1.66 -5.15 0.08
CA ILE A 15 2.60 -4.09 0.49
C ILE A 15 2.00 -3.26 1.62
N VAL A 16 0.73 -2.87 1.52
CA VAL A 16 0.03 -2.12 2.57
C VAL A 16 -0.01 -2.90 3.89
N ALA A 17 -0.40 -4.18 3.85
CA ALA A 17 -0.42 -5.03 5.04
C ALA A 17 0.98 -5.21 5.66
N ARG A 18 2.02 -5.36 4.83
CA ARG A 18 3.41 -5.44 5.30
C ARG A 18 3.85 -4.16 6.00
N LEU A 19 3.53 -2.99 5.44
CA LEU A 19 3.80 -1.71 6.09
C LEU A 19 3.13 -1.62 7.47
N MET A 20 1.90 -2.07 7.59
CA MET A 20 1.19 -2.09 8.88
C MET A 20 1.82 -3.05 9.89
N ILE A 21 2.25 -4.23 9.45
CA ILE A 21 2.84 -5.26 10.29
C ILE A 21 4.25 -4.88 10.75
N THR A 22 5.03 -4.23 9.90
CA THR A 22 6.45 -3.94 10.12
C THR A 22 6.72 -2.51 10.60
N GLY A 23 5.68 -1.69 10.72
CA GLY A 23 5.85 -0.26 11.02
C GLY A 23 6.53 0.54 9.90
N GLY A 24 6.67 -0.04 8.70
CA GLY A 24 7.43 0.55 7.59
C GLY A 24 8.95 0.42 7.73
N GLU A 25 9.42 -0.32 8.74
CA GLU A 25 10.84 -0.52 9.02
C GLU A 25 11.45 -1.59 8.11
N GLU A 26 12.51 -1.23 7.37
CA GLU A 26 13.19 -2.14 6.43
C GLU A 26 13.69 -3.42 7.11
N LYS A 27 14.26 -3.30 8.31
CA LYS A 27 14.78 -4.44 9.08
C LYS A 27 13.68 -5.41 9.49
N GLU A 28 12.52 -4.91 9.86
CA GLU A 28 11.37 -5.72 10.22
C GLU A 28 10.75 -6.38 8.98
N ASP A 29 10.69 -5.67 7.85
CA ASP A 29 10.22 -6.23 6.58
C ASP A 29 11.13 -7.36 6.07
N ALA A 30 12.45 -7.21 6.23
CA ALA A 30 13.42 -8.24 5.88
C ALA A 30 13.29 -9.53 6.72
N ARG A 31 12.68 -9.45 7.92
CA ARG A 31 12.40 -10.60 8.79
C ARG A 31 11.15 -11.38 8.39
N LEU A 32 10.30 -10.82 7.54
CA LEU A 32 9.12 -11.55 7.05
C LEU A 32 9.53 -12.72 6.16
N THR A 33 9.22 -13.91 6.62
CA THR A 33 9.49 -15.15 5.89
C THR A 33 8.55 -15.29 4.68
N ARG A 34 8.85 -16.23 3.79
CA ARG A 34 7.92 -16.60 2.70
C ARG A 34 6.58 -17.10 3.25
N ALA A 35 6.61 -17.81 4.38
CA ALA A 35 5.40 -18.31 5.03
C ALA A 35 4.56 -17.15 5.59
N ASP A 36 5.19 -16.09 6.15
CA ASP A 36 4.48 -14.90 6.62
C ASP A 36 3.81 -14.16 5.46
N ARG A 37 4.52 -13.92 4.38
CA ARG A 37 3.96 -13.29 3.17
C ARG A 37 2.81 -14.10 2.58
N SER A 38 2.93 -15.43 2.55
CA SER A 38 1.84 -16.31 2.12
C SER A 38 0.61 -16.19 3.03
N ALA A 39 0.80 -16.12 4.36
CA ALA A 39 -0.31 -15.93 5.29
C ALA A 39 -0.98 -14.56 5.14
N ILE A 40 -0.22 -13.50 4.95
CA ILE A 40 -0.76 -12.17 4.67
C ILE A 40 -1.64 -12.21 3.41
N ARG A 41 -1.17 -12.81 2.32
CA ARG A 41 -1.96 -12.96 1.08
C ARG A 41 -3.23 -13.77 1.30
N GLN A 42 -3.16 -14.86 2.05
CA GLN A 42 -4.34 -15.67 2.38
C GLN A 42 -5.34 -14.90 3.23
N ALA A 43 -4.88 -14.10 4.20
CA ALA A 43 -5.74 -13.25 5.02
C ALA A 43 -6.46 -12.19 4.16
N ILE A 44 -5.75 -11.52 3.24
CA ILE A 44 -6.34 -10.56 2.30
C ILE A 44 -7.42 -11.23 1.44
N LEU A 45 -7.12 -12.40 0.86
CA LEU A 45 -8.08 -13.14 0.03
C LEU A 45 -9.28 -13.66 0.85
N GLY A 46 -9.05 -14.09 2.09
CA GLY A 46 -10.11 -14.51 3.02
C GLY A 46 -11.04 -13.35 3.35
N ALA A 47 -10.47 -12.22 3.77
CA ALA A 47 -11.21 -10.99 4.03
C ALA A 47 -12.02 -10.54 2.81
N ALA A 48 -11.41 -10.55 1.61
CA ALA A 48 -12.09 -10.19 0.38
C ALA A 48 -13.30 -11.08 0.08
N ARG A 49 -13.18 -12.40 0.26
CA ARG A 49 -14.30 -13.34 0.06
C ARG A 49 -15.43 -13.09 1.06
N THR A 50 -15.10 -12.91 2.34
CA THR A 50 -16.08 -12.66 3.39
C THR A 50 -16.81 -11.34 3.17
N CYS A 51 -16.08 -10.29 2.84
CA CYS A 51 -16.68 -8.98 2.57
C CYS A 51 -17.51 -8.98 1.29
N ALA A 52 -17.07 -9.66 0.24
CA ALA A 52 -17.83 -9.80 -1.00
C ALA A 52 -19.16 -10.54 -0.79
N ALA A 53 -19.16 -11.60 0.03
CA ALA A 53 -20.38 -12.31 0.39
C ALA A 53 -21.36 -11.44 1.20
N ALA A 54 -20.84 -10.49 1.97
CA ALA A 54 -21.61 -9.50 2.74
C ALA A 54 -21.92 -8.22 1.94
N ASN A 55 -21.52 -8.14 0.68
CA ASN A 55 -21.67 -6.95 -0.18
C ASN A 55 -21.12 -5.67 0.46
N ARG A 56 -19.96 -5.72 1.04
CA ARG A 56 -19.27 -4.58 1.68
C ARG A 56 -17.81 -4.49 1.30
N THR A 57 -17.23 -3.32 1.48
CA THR A 57 -15.83 -3.03 1.25
C THR A 57 -14.94 -3.75 2.29
N VAL A 58 -13.76 -4.20 1.87
CA VAL A 58 -12.73 -4.73 2.76
C VAL A 58 -12.07 -3.58 3.51
N LEU A 59 -12.01 -3.69 4.82
CA LEU A 59 -11.32 -2.76 5.70
C LEU A 59 -10.07 -3.43 6.31
N THR A 60 -9.20 -2.62 6.90
CA THR A 60 -7.98 -3.11 7.56
C THR A 60 -8.29 -4.16 8.64
N GLN A 61 -9.35 -3.93 9.43
CA GLN A 61 -9.80 -4.88 10.46
C GLN A 61 -10.16 -6.25 9.91
N ASP A 62 -10.67 -6.35 8.68
CA ASP A 62 -11.06 -7.63 8.10
C ASP A 62 -9.84 -8.50 7.81
N VAL A 63 -8.75 -7.89 7.36
CA VAL A 63 -7.47 -8.58 7.12
C VAL A 63 -6.83 -9.00 8.45
N ARG A 64 -6.84 -8.11 9.46
CA ARG A 64 -6.39 -8.42 10.82
C ARG A 64 -7.18 -9.60 11.40
N ASP A 65 -8.50 -9.58 11.30
CA ASP A 65 -9.36 -10.63 11.85
C ASP A 65 -9.12 -11.98 11.16
N ALA A 66 -8.91 -11.97 9.83
CA ALA A 66 -8.55 -13.19 9.10
C ALA A 66 -7.21 -13.79 9.56
N LEU A 67 -6.22 -12.96 9.94
CA LEU A 67 -4.98 -13.43 10.58
C LEU A 67 -5.25 -14.04 11.96
N TYR A 68 -6.08 -13.40 12.79
CA TYR A 68 -6.47 -13.93 14.10
C TYR A 68 -7.24 -15.25 13.98
N GLU A 69 -8.19 -15.36 13.07
CA GLU A 69 -8.94 -16.58 12.83
C GLU A 69 -8.00 -17.74 12.45
N THR A 70 -7.06 -17.47 11.53
CA THR A 70 -6.05 -18.46 11.15
C THR A 70 -5.15 -18.85 12.34
N SER A 71 -4.80 -17.90 13.21
CA SER A 71 -4.01 -18.17 14.41
C SER A 71 -4.73 -19.08 15.41
N ARG A 72 -6.06 -19.05 15.45
CA ARG A 72 -6.90 -19.85 16.36
C ARG A 72 -7.33 -21.20 15.77
N SER A 73 -7.00 -21.46 14.51
CA SER A 73 -7.37 -22.71 13.84
C SER A 73 -6.64 -23.90 14.44
N ASP A 74 -7.37 -24.98 14.73
CA ASP A 74 -6.84 -26.21 15.39
C ASP A 74 -5.74 -26.90 14.57
N GLY A 75 -5.70 -26.73 13.26
CA GLY A 75 -4.67 -27.29 12.39
C GLY A 75 -3.35 -26.50 12.35
N THR A 76 -3.26 -25.35 13.03
CA THR A 76 -2.08 -24.48 12.99
C THR A 76 -1.09 -24.84 14.11
N ALA A 77 0.19 -25.06 13.78
CA ALA A 77 1.24 -25.32 14.76
C ALA A 77 1.40 -24.17 15.77
N PRO A 78 1.76 -24.45 17.05
CA PRO A 78 1.81 -23.42 18.10
C PRO A 78 2.68 -22.21 17.77
N GLU A 79 3.88 -22.43 17.22
CA GLU A 79 4.79 -21.35 16.82
C GLU A 79 4.18 -20.50 15.71
N ARG A 80 3.46 -21.13 14.80
CA ARG A 80 2.78 -20.45 13.71
C ARG A 80 1.58 -19.66 14.23
N ARG A 81 0.84 -20.17 15.22
CA ARG A 81 -0.25 -19.43 15.90
C ARG A 81 0.27 -18.15 16.52
N ALA A 82 1.36 -18.24 17.29
CA ALA A 82 1.97 -17.06 17.93
C ALA A 82 2.38 -16.02 16.89
N ARG A 83 3.03 -16.44 15.80
CA ARG A 83 3.48 -15.54 14.75
C ARG A 83 2.32 -14.84 14.01
N LEU A 84 1.25 -15.55 13.72
CA LEU A 84 0.05 -14.98 13.08
C LEU A 84 -0.66 -14.00 14.01
N ALA A 85 -0.76 -14.34 15.31
CA ALA A 85 -1.34 -13.44 16.31
C ALA A 85 -0.51 -12.14 16.45
N GLU A 86 0.83 -12.25 16.48
CA GLU A 86 1.74 -11.11 16.52
C GLU A 86 1.53 -10.17 15.29
N MET A 87 1.43 -10.73 14.08
CA MET A 87 1.15 -9.95 12.88
C MET A 87 -0.22 -9.25 12.93
N ALA A 88 -1.24 -9.96 13.44
CA ALA A 88 -2.57 -9.37 13.61
C ALA A 88 -2.57 -8.26 14.66
N GLU A 89 -1.83 -8.44 15.77
CA GLU A 89 -1.69 -7.43 16.82
C GLU A 89 -0.96 -6.18 16.31
N ALA A 90 0.08 -6.34 15.50
CA ALA A 90 0.75 -5.21 14.85
C ALA A 90 -0.21 -4.39 13.96
N MET A 91 -1.14 -5.05 13.26
CA MET A 91 -2.15 -4.34 12.46
C MET A 91 -3.24 -3.65 13.32
N GLN A 92 -3.39 -4.02 14.59
CA GLN A 92 -4.44 -3.50 15.46
C GLN A 92 -4.39 -1.98 15.62
N MET A 93 -3.18 -1.38 15.65
CA MET A 93 -3.03 0.06 15.76
C MET A 93 -3.67 0.83 14.59
N PHE A 94 -3.71 0.23 13.40
CA PHE A 94 -4.34 0.81 12.21
C PHE A 94 -5.87 0.57 12.15
N CYS A 95 -6.42 -0.19 13.11
CA CYS A 95 -7.85 -0.46 13.20
C CYS A 95 -8.57 0.42 14.22
N MET A 96 -7.84 1.10 15.11
CA MET A 96 -8.39 1.85 16.24
C MET A 96 -7.72 3.22 16.40
N GLY A 97 -8.35 4.10 17.20
CA GLY A 97 -7.82 5.43 17.47
C GLY A 97 -7.72 6.31 16.23
N ALA A 98 -6.78 7.26 16.24
CA ALA A 98 -6.59 8.19 15.14
C ALA A 98 -6.15 7.50 13.84
N ASP A 99 -5.28 6.48 13.92
CA ASP A 99 -4.88 5.71 12.74
C ASP A 99 -6.05 4.87 12.20
N GLY A 100 -6.90 4.32 13.07
CA GLY A 100 -8.12 3.61 12.65
C GLY A 100 -9.11 4.51 11.91
N GLU A 101 -9.25 5.75 12.33
CA GLU A 101 -10.08 6.73 11.63
C GLU A 101 -9.57 7.06 10.22
N MET A 102 -8.26 6.94 10.00
CA MET A 102 -7.64 7.18 8.70
C MET A 102 -7.58 5.92 7.82
N PHE A 103 -7.21 4.77 8.39
CA PHE A 103 -6.82 3.58 7.63
C PHE A 103 -7.80 2.40 7.73
N ASN A 104 -8.86 2.53 8.55
CA ASN A 104 -9.86 1.47 8.74
C ASN A 104 -11.28 1.95 8.43
N ARG A 105 -11.46 2.64 7.31
CA ARG A 105 -12.75 3.12 6.84
C ARG A 105 -12.83 3.11 5.32
N GLU A 106 -14.02 3.18 4.80
CA GLU A 106 -14.22 3.37 3.37
C GLU A 106 -13.63 4.71 2.90
N GLY A 107 -12.92 4.66 1.80
CA GLY A 107 -12.36 5.86 1.17
C GLY A 107 -13.46 6.76 0.60
N THR A 108 -13.21 8.06 0.63
CA THR A 108 -14.05 9.03 -0.08
C THR A 108 -13.46 9.29 -1.46
N PRO A 109 -14.27 9.23 -2.53
CA PRO A 109 -13.80 9.59 -3.86
C PRO A 109 -13.21 11.00 -3.88
N TRP A 110 -12.12 11.17 -4.62
CA TRP A 110 -11.54 12.50 -4.81
C TRP A 110 -12.48 13.37 -5.63
N PRO A 111 -12.58 14.68 -5.31
CA PRO A 111 -13.35 15.61 -6.12
C PRO A 111 -12.72 15.72 -7.51
N GLU A 112 -13.55 15.90 -8.53
CA GLU A 112 -13.07 16.23 -9.86
C GLU A 112 -12.53 17.66 -9.84
N ALA A 113 -11.21 17.77 -9.96
CA ALA A 113 -10.49 19.06 -9.94
C ALA A 113 -9.32 19.02 -10.94
N ASP A 114 -8.97 20.19 -11.47
CA ASP A 114 -7.82 20.31 -12.36
C ASP A 114 -6.50 20.26 -11.59
N LEU A 115 -6.50 20.68 -10.34
CA LEU A 115 -5.36 20.65 -9.44
C LEU A 115 -5.80 20.10 -8.08
N THR A 116 -5.10 19.08 -7.60
CA THR A 116 -5.25 18.55 -6.25
C THR A 116 -3.90 18.60 -5.56
N VAL A 117 -3.86 19.18 -4.37
CA VAL A 117 -2.66 19.22 -3.52
C VAL A 117 -2.91 18.33 -2.31
N VAL A 118 -1.98 17.40 -2.04
CA VAL A 118 -2.01 16.50 -0.89
C VAL A 118 -0.79 16.77 -0.03
N ASP A 119 -1.00 17.14 1.21
CA ASP A 119 0.06 17.41 2.17
C ASP A 119 0.28 16.19 3.09
N PHE A 120 1.48 15.66 3.09
CA PHE A 120 1.91 14.56 3.94
C PHE A 120 2.83 14.99 5.09
N ALA A 121 2.97 16.29 5.37
CA ALA A 121 3.89 16.82 6.38
C ALA A 121 3.69 16.17 7.77
N THR A 122 2.45 15.82 8.12
CA THR A 122 2.15 15.12 9.38
C THR A 122 2.83 13.75 9.45
N TYR A 123 2.89 13.01 8.34
CA TYR A 123 3.47 11.67 8.26
C TYR A 123 4.96 11.67 7.87
N ALA A 124 5.52 12.82 7.47
CA ALA A 124 6.94 12.95 7.16
C ALA A 124 7.84 13.01 8.43
N ARG A 125 7.26 12.82 9.60
CA ARG A 125 7.97 12.85 10.88
C ARG A 125 8.51 11.46 11.24
N GLU A 126 9.53 11.43 12.09
CA GLU A 126 10.04 10.19 12.67
C GLU A 126 8.91 9.41 13.39
N GLY A 127 8.90 8.10 13.23
CA GLY A 127 7.87 7.22 13.80
C GLY A 127 6.60 7.02 12.96
N TYR A 128 6.47 7.69 11.80
CA TYR A 128 5.29 7.56 10.92
C TYR A 128 5.59 6.90 9.57
N ALA A 129 6.65 6.10 9.48
CA ALA A 129 7.08 5.50 8.23
C ALA A 129 5.98 4.63 7.58
N ALA A 130 5.24 3.85 8.37
CA ALA A 130 4.13 3.05 7.87
C ALA A 130 2.99 3.91 7.36
N GLN A 131 2.56 4.91 8.14
CA GLN A 131 1.46 5.81 7.78
C GLN A 131 1.78 6.56 6.49
N LEU A 132 3.00 7.09 6.38
CA LEU A 132 3.47 7.76 5.16
C LEU A 132 3.45 6.80 3.97
N GLY A 133 3.98 5.59 4.13
CA GLY A 133 4.00 4.57 3.08
C GLY A 133 2.62 4.20 2.60
N ILE A 134 1.68 3.94 3.52
CA ILE A 134 0.29 3.57 3.21
C ILE A 134 -0.43 4.72 2.51
N ALA A 135 -0.32 5.94 3.04
CA ALA A 135 -0.94 7.12 2.45
C ALA A 135 -0.41 7.38 1.04
N TYR A 136 0.90 7.18 0.83
CA TYR A 136 1.51 7.36 -0.48
C TYR A 136 1.08 6.30 -1.50
N ILE A 137 0.97 5.03 -1.10
CA ILE A 137 0.43 3.96 -1.96
C ILE A 137 -1.03 4.25 -2.31
N SER A 138 -1.83 4.70 -1.35
CA SER A 138 -3.23 5.08 -1.58
C SER A 138 -3.34 6.24 -2.57
N LEU A 139 -2.44 7.23 -2.48
CA LEU A 139 -2.34 8.32 -3.45
C LEU A 139 -2.01 7.80 -4.86
N LEU A 140 -0.97 6.96 -4.99
CA LEU A 140 -0.59 6.40 -6.29
C LEU A 140 -1.72 5.57 -6.90
N ASN A 141 -2.43 4.79 -6.09
CA ASN A 141 -3.59 4.01 -6.53
C ASN A 141 -4.74 4.90 -7.00
N THR A 142 -4.99 6.01 -6.31
CA THR A 142 -6.01 6.97 -6.71
C THR A 142 -5.66 7.60 -8.07
N VAL A 143 -4.42 8.04 -8.24
CA VAL A 143 -3.95 8.58 -9.54
C VAL A 143 -4.04 7.53 -10.64
N ASN A 144 -3.69 6.27 -10.35
CA ASN A 144 -3.80 5.18 -11.30
C ASN A 144 -5.25 4.95 -11.73
N ASN A 145 -6.19 4.90 -10.79
CA ASN A 145 -7.62 4.75 -11.08
C ASN A 145 -8.15 5.90 -11.96
N ILE A 146 -7.71 7.13 -11.71
CA ILE A 146 -8.07 8.29 -12.52
C ILE A 146 -7.47 8.15 -13.92
N ALA A 147 -6.20 7.74 -14.04
CA ALA A 147 -5.53 7.57 -15.32
C ALA A 147 -6.19 6.47 -16.17
N GLU A 148 -6.56 5.33 -15.57
CA GLU A 148 -7.28 4.26 -16.24
C GLU A 148 -8.68 4.71 -16.70
N ARG A 149 -9.42 5.39 -15.84
CA ARG A 149 -10.76 5.93 -16.16
C ARG A 149 -10.72 6.94 -17.31
N ASP A 150 -9.70 7.77 -17.36
CA ASP A 150 -9.64 8.95 -18.24
C ASP A 150 -8.69 8.75 -19.45
N GLN A 151 -8.11 7.56 -19.62
CA GLN A 151 -7.11 7.26 -20.67
C GLN A 151 -7.56 7.61 -22.10
N PHE A 152 -8.86 7.56 -22.40
CA PHE A 152 -9.40 7.88 -23.72
C PHE A 152 -9.98 9.31 -23.83
N LYS A 153 -9.93 10.10 -22.75
CA LYS A 153 -10.50 11.46 -22.73
C LYS A 153 -9.53 12.52 -23.25
N GLY A 154 -8.29 12.16 -23.61
CA GLY A 154 -7.28 13.09 -24.07
C GLY A 154 -6.82 14.09 -22.99
N ARG A 155 -7.09 13.81 -21.71
CA ARG A 155 -6.71 14.64 -20.58
C ARG A 155 -5.48 14.04 -19.90
N PRO A 156 -4.29 14.64 -20.08
CA PRO A 156 -3.08 14.15 -19.46
C PRO A 156 -3.09 14.40 -17.94
N ILE A 157 -2.44 13.51 -17.20
CA ILE A 157 -2.28 13.62 -15.75
C ILE A 157 -0.81 13.79 -15.43
N VAL A 158 -0.49 14.78 -14.58
CA VAL A 158 0.86 14.96 -14.05
C VAL A 158 0.82 14.85 -12.54
N LYS A 159 1.49 13.84 -12.00
CA LYS A 159 1.68 13.68 -10.57
C LYS A 159 3.06 14.21 -10.20
N ILE A 160 3.09 15.27 -9.42
CA ILE A 160 4.33 15.88 -8.93
C ILE A 160 4.53 15.43 -7.49
N THR A 161 5.75 15.00 -7.16
CA THR A 161 6.17 14.73 -5.78
C THR A 161 7.31 15.66 -5.45
N ASP A 162 7.09 16.52 -4.49
CA ASP A 162 8.17 17.24 -3.82
C ASP A 162 8.80 16.34 -2.73
N GLU A 163 10.03 16.64 -2.34
CA GLU A 163 10.80 15.81 -1.41
C GLU A 163 10.87 14.33 -1.84
N GLY A 164 11.23 14.11 -3.08
CA GLY A 164 11.24 12.79 -3.73
C GLY A 164 12.07 11.72 -3.02
N HIS A 165 13.03 12.13 -2.17
CA HIS A 165 13.82 11.21 -1.36
C HIS A 165 12.97 10.31 -0.44
N ILE A 166 11.78 10.76 -0.03
CA ILE A 166 10.85 9.98 0.77
C ILE A 166 10.49 8.66 0.06
N ILE A 167 10.37 8.71 -1.27
CA ILE A 167 10.02 7.54 -2.06
C ILE A 167 11.27 6.75 -2.44
N THR A 168 12.30 7.46 -2.89
CA THR A 168 13.51 6.83 -3.45
C THR A 168 14.32 6.08 -2.40
N LYS A 169 14.24 6.49 -1.14
CA LYS A 169 14.90 5.83 -0.01
C LYS A 169 14.04 4.77 0.69
N HIS A 170 12.76 4.65 0.34
CA HIS A 170 11.88 3.69 1.01
C HIS A 170 11.87 2.35 0.26
N PRO A 171 12.26 1.23 0.90
CA PRO A 171 12.51 -0.05 0.24
C PRO A 171 11.26 -0.69 -0.39
N LEU A 172 10.06 -0.37 0.10
CA LEU A 172 8.80 -0.87 -0.45
C LEU A 172 8.15 0.11 -1.44
N LEU A 173 8.33 1.43 -1.24
CA LEU A 173 7.69 2.43 -2.09
C LEU A 173 8.39 2.58 -3.44
N LEU A 174 9.72 2.56 -3.46
CA LEU A 174 10.46 2.75 -4.72
C LEU A 174 10.13 1.69 -5.77
N PRO A 175 10.21 0.38 -5.50
CA PRO A 175 9.86 -0.64 -6.49
C PRO A 175 8.41 -0.53 -6.95
N TYR A 176 7.52 -0.19 -6.02
CA TYR A 176 6.10 0.00 -6.32
C TYR A 176 5.86 1.21 -7.23
N ALA A 177 6.44 2.37 -6.91
CA ALA A 177 6.34 3.57 -7.73
C ALA A 177 6.92 3.34 -9.14
N MET A 178 8.06 2.64 -9.24
CA MET A 178 8.67 2.28 -10.53
C MET A 178 7.77 1.37 -11.37
N LYS A 179 7.10 0.39 -10.74
CA LYS A 179 6.16 -0.50 -11.44
C LYS A 179 4.97 0.28 -11.99
N ILE A 180 4.35 1.12 -11.17
CA ILE A 180 3.17 1.92 -11.55
C ILE A 180 3.52 2.94 -12.65
N THR A 181 4.63 3.65 -12.53
CA THR A 181 5.00 4.70 -13.50
C THR A 181 5.29 4.15 -14.91
N LYS A 182 5.73 2.89 -15.02
CA LYS A 182 5.83 2.21 -16.32
C LYS A 182 4.47 2.05 -17.00
N MET A 183 3.42 1.76 -16.24
CA MET A 183 2.05 1.66 -16.76
C MET A 183 1.50 3.04 -17.13
N TRP A 184 1.78 4.07 -16.35
CA TRP A 184 1.26 5.42 -16.55
C TRP A 184 1.61 6.03 -17.91
N ARG A 185 2.77 5.68 -18.46
CA ARG A 185 3.17 6.12 -19.80
C ARG A 185 2.13 5.73 -20.87
N LYS A 186 1.52 4.54 -20.74
CA LYS A 186 0.47 4.08 -21.67
C LYS A 186 -0.87 4.77 -21.42
N LEU A 187 -1.10 5.24 -20.20
CA LEU A 187 -2.34 5.89 -19.77
C LEU A 187 -2.31 7.42 -19.93
N GLY A 188 -1.24 8.00 -20.50
CA GLY A 188 -1.10 9.45 -20.63
C GLY A 188 -0.86 10.17 -19.30
N ALA A 189 -0.25 9.47 -18.34
CA ALA A 189 0.12 10.04 -17.05
C ALA A 189 1.65 10.12 -16.90
N TRP A 190 2.12 11.17 -16.23
CA TRP A 190 3.53 11.40 -15.94
C TRP A 190 3.78 11.51 -14.44
N PHE A 191 4.93 11.02 -14.04
CA PHE A 191 5.44 11.16 -12.69
C PHE A 191 6.64 12.10 -12.68
N TRP A 192 6.52 13.22 -11.99
CA TRP A 192 7.61 14.18 -11.78
C TRP A 192 8.05 14.11 -10.33
N LEU A 193 9.35 14.00 -10.14
CA LEU A 193 9.99 13.91 -8.85
C LEU A 193 10.89 15.14 -8.67
N ALA A 194 10.63 15.93 -7.65
CA ALA A 194 11.51 17.02 -7.22
C ALA A 194 12.27 16.58 -5.98
N THR A 195 13.56 16.85 -5.93
CA THR A 195 14.42 16.60 -4.78
C THR A 195 15.50 17.65 -4.70
N GLN A 196 15.97 17.91 -3.50
CA GLN A 196 17.03 18.90 -3.25
C GLN A 196 18.43 18.34 -3.51
N ASN A 197 18.58 17.01 -3.54
CA ASN A 197 19.88 16.37 -3.66
C ASN A 197 19.87 15.32 -4.78
N ILE A 198 20.83 15.39 -5.68
CA ILE A 198 20.94 14.44 -6.79
C ILE A 198 21.21 13.00 -6.30
N ASP A 199 21.86 12.86 -5.16
CA ASP A 199 22.13 11.56 -4.55
C ASP A 199 20.86 10.85 -4.04
N ASP A 200 19.74 11.55 -3.97
CA ASP A 200 18.43 10.98 -3.64
C ASP A 200 17.82 10.21 -4.83
N ILE A 201 18.33 10.43 -6.02
CA ILE A 201 17.90 9.71 -7.21
C ILE A 201 18.73 8.43 -7.28
N PRO A 202 18.09 7.23 -7.19
CA PRO A 202 18.84 5.99 -7.30
C PRO A 202 19.59 6.00 -8.64
N ALA A 203 20.89 5.80 -8.60
CA ALA A 203 21.63 5.52 -9.80
C ALA A 203 20.91 4.36 -10.49
N SER A 204 20.37 4.60 -11.68
CA SER A 204 19.68 3.59 -12.45
C SER A 204 20.64 2.41 -12.58
N GLY A 205 20.47 1.44 -11.70
CA GLY A 205 21.10 0.14 -11.92
C GLY A 205 20.61 -0.33 -13.26
N ALA A 206 21.54 -0.47 -14.13
CA ALA A 206 21.36 -0.98 -15.46
C ALA A 206 20.49 -2.23 -15.50
#